data_307f281fe32d836a06ecfb7b823b73b2
#
_entry.id   307f281fe32d836a06ecfb7b823b73b2
#
_cell.length_a   1.000
_cell.length_b   1.000
_cell.length_c   1.000
_cell.angle_alpha   90.00
_cell.angle_beta   90.00
_cell.angle_gamma   90.00
#
_symmetry.space_group_name_H-M   'P 1'
#
loop_
_entity.id
_entity.type
_entity.pdbx_description
1 polymer ?
#
loop_
_entity_poly.entity_id
_entity_poly.type
_entity_poly.pdbx_seq_one_letter_code
_entity_poly.pdbx_strand_id
1 'polypeptide(L)'
;MIRIIALLALLILIVALARSRSVAQINRIEATKGSIGSLEGDRQVLAQLSEAGADLSKPTELNFYLYFKDRPSADSAAAHAGAGPLVATVRRAGDDSSWLCLVSGQMVPSEAAIHSHVVRLLALAVAHGGEYDGWEAKVVK
;
A
#
# COMPACT_ATOMS: atom_id res chain seq x y z
N MET A 1 -43.58 -18.60 17.46
CA MET A 1 -42.66 -19.38 16.60
C MET A 1 -42.23 -18.63 15.35
N ILE A 2 -43.10 -18.00 14.58
CA ILE A 2 -42.78 -17.32 13.33
C ILE A 2 -41.77 -16.15 13.51
N ARG A 3 -41.80 -15.39 14.62
CA ARG A 3 -40.90 -14.29 14.90
C ARG A 3 -39.45 -14.72 15.20
N ILE A 4 -39.25 -15.89 15.75
CA ILE A 4 -37.93 -16.44 16.12
C ILE A 4 -37.21 -16.92 14.84
N ILE A 5 -37.95 -17.54 13.94
CA ILE A 5 -37.43 -18.06 12.66
C ILE A 5 -36.98 -16.89 11.77
N ALA A 6 -37.74 -15.79 11.71
CA ALA A 6 -37.38 -14.60 10.95
C ALA A 6 -36.13 -13.89 11.49
N LEU A 7 -35.95 -13.85 12.81
CA LEU A 7 -34.75 -13.29 13.44
C LEU A 7 -33.50 -14.15 13.18
N LEU A 8 -33.63 -15.47 13.20
CA LEU A 8 -32.53 -16.39 12.87
C LEU A 8 -32.14 -16.29 11.39
N ALA A 9 -33.11 -16.19 10.47
CA ALA A 9 -32.86 -16.01 9.06
C ALA A 9 -32.14 -14.67 8.76
N LEU A 10 -32.53 -13.60 9.45
CA LEU A 10 -31.89 -12.27 9.33
C LEU A 10 -30.46 -12.29 9.86
N LEU A 11 -30.20 -12.98 10.97
CA LEU A 11 -28.87 -13.12 11.54
C LEU A 11 -27.93 -13.91 10.62
N ILE A 12 -28.43 -14.99 10.01
CA ILE A 12 -27.68 -15.81 9.04
C ILE A 12 -27.36 -14.98 7.78
N LEU A 13 -28.29 -14.16 7.32
CA LEU A 13 -28.10 -13.29 6.15
C LEU A 13 -27.04 -12.21 6.44
N ILE A 14 -27.02 -11.59 7.61
CA ILE A 14 -26.03 -10.60 8.02
C ILE A 14 -24.63 -11.23 8.12
N VAL A 15 -24.52 -12.43 8.68
CA VAL A 15 -23.25 -13.17 8.77
C VAL A 15 -22.74 -13.58 7.38
N ALA A 16 -23.63 -14.01 6.49
CA ALA A 16 -23.27 -14.36 5.10
C ALA A 16 -22.81 -13.14 4.31
N LEU A 17 -23.47 -11.99 4.46
CA LEU A 17 -23.06 -10.72 3.83
C LEU A 17 -21.72 -10.19 4.40
N ALA A 18 -21.48 -10.32 5.69
CA ALA A 18 -20.21 -9.95 6.31
C ALA A 18 -19.07 -10.86 5.82
N ARG A 19 -19.32 -12.18 5.71
CA ARG A 19 -18.35 -13.13 5.15
C ARG A 19 -18.05 -12.88 3.68
N SER A 20 -19.04 -12.58 2.86
CA SER A 20 -18.83 -12.31 1.44
C SER A 20 -18.01 -11.02 1.21
N ARG A 21 -18.22 -9.99 2.03
CA ARG A 21 -17.41 -8.76 2.00
C ARG A 21 -15.97 -9.02 2.45
N SER A 22 -15.76 -9.84 3.49
CA SER A 22 -14.43 -10.21 3.96
C SER A 22 -13.65 -11.01 2.93
N VAL A 23 -14.27 -11.98 2.27
CA VAL A 23 -13.65 -12.80 1.21
C VAL A 23 -13.31 -11.94 0.00
N ALA A 24 -14.19 -11.05 -0.44
CA ALA A 24 -13.92 -10.14 -1.56
C ALA A 24 -12.78 -9.16 -1.24
N GLN A 25 -12.68 -8.71 0.01
CA GLN A 25 -11.60 -7.84 0.47
C GLN A 25 -10.27 -8.59 0.59
N ILE A 26 -10.26 -9.82 1.08
CA ILE A 26 -9.09 -10.70 1.13
C ILE A 26 -8.60 -11.01 -0.29
N ASN A 27 -9.48 -11.39 -1.20
CA ASN A 27 -9.13 -11.67 -2.59
C ASN A 27 -8.58 -10.43 -3.31
N ARG A 28 -9.08 -9.24 -2.99
CA ARG A 28 -8.54 -7.98 -3.53
C ARG A 28 -7.13 -7.69 -2.99
N ILE A 29 -6.88 -7.96 -1.71
CA ILE A 29 -5.56 -7.81 -1.08
C ILE A 29 -4.57 -8.82 -1.68
N GLU A 30 -4.97 -10.07 -1.89
CA GLU A 30 -4.11 -11.10 -2.50
C GLU A 30 -3.80 -10.80 -3.98
N ALA A 31 -4.77 -10.35 -4.75
CA ALA A 31 -4.56 -9.93 -6.14
C ALA A 31 -3.62 -8.71 -6.23
N THR A 32 -3.75 -7.76 -5.30
CA THR A 32 -2.86 -6.59 -5.20
C THR A 32 -1.46 -7.02 -4.75
N LYS A 33 -1.34 -7.98 -3.83
CA LYS A 33 -0.05 -8.49 -3.34
C LYS A 33 0.77 -9.17 -4.45
N GLY A 34 0.13 -9.83 -5.40
CA GLY A 34 0.80 -10.48 -6.54
C GLY A 34 1.42 -9.48 -7.54
N SER A 35 0.95 -8.25 -7.58
CA SER A 35 1.46 -7.19 -8.48
C SER A 35 2.33 -6.15 -7.78
N ILE A 36 2.40 -6.14 -6.46
CA ILE A 36 3.23 -5.21 -5.68
C ILE A 36 4.70 -5.43 -6.00
N GLY A 37 5.38 -4.36 -6.39
CA GLY A 37 6.80 -4.40 -6.75
C GLY A 37 7.08 -4.86 -8.18
N SER A 38 6.05 -5.18 -8.97
CA SER A 38 6.19 -5.50 -10.39
C SER A 38 6.01 -4.26 -11.26
N LEU A 39 6.66 -4.25 -12.42
CA LEU A 39 6.49 -3.18 -13.42
C LEU A 39 5.02 -3.07 -13.87
N GLU A 40 4.33 -4.18 -14.01
CA GLU A 40 2.90 -4.20 -14.36
C GLU A 40 2.04 -3.58 -13.25
N GLY A 41 2.33 -3.88 -11.97
CA GLY A 41 1.65 -3.24 -10.84
C GLY A 41 1.85 -1.72 -10.83
N ASP A 42 3.06 -1.25 -11.10
CA ASP A 42 3.36 0.18 -11.19
C ASP A 42 2.59 0.85 -12.35
N ARG A 43 2.51 0.21 -13.51
CA ARG A 43 1.72 0.68 -14.67
C ARG A 43 0.23 0.80 -14.34
N GLN A 44 -0.32 -0.17 -13.62
CA GLN A 44 -1.72 -0.16 -13.21
C GLN A 44 -2.03 1.03 -12.29
N VAL A 45 -1.16 1.35 -11.34
CA VAL A 45 -1.33 2.53 -10.46
C VAL A 45 -1.25 3.82 -11.28
N LEU A 46 -0.29 3.94 -12.20
CA LEU A 46 -0.17 5.11 -13.08
C LEU A 46 -1.41 5.28 -13.98
N ALA A 47 -1.95 4.19 -14.52
CA ALA A 47 -3.20 4.21 -15.29
C ALA A 47 -4.38 4.70 -14.44
N GLN A 48 -4.54 4.19 -13.22
CA GLN A 48 -5.59 4.62 -12.29
C GLN A 48 -5.47 6.12 -11.94
N LEU A 49 -4.25 6.63 -11.73
CA LEU A 49 -4.02 8.06 -11.51
C LEU A 49 -4.46 8.90 -12.72
N SER A 50 -4.10 8.46 -13.92
CA SER A 50 -4.50 9.12 -15.17
C SER A 50 -6.02 9.12 -15.35
N GLU A 51 -6.68 7.99 -15.10
CA GLU A 51 -8.15 7.86 -15.15
C GLU A 51 -8.85 8.76 -14.11
N ALA A 52 -8.23 8.98 -12.96
CA ALA A 52 -8.70 9.92 -11.94
C ALA A 52 -8.47 11.40 -12.31
N GLY A 53 -7.85 11.66 -13.46
CA GLY A 53 -7.59 13.00 -13.99
C GLY A 53 -6.29 13.63 -13.51
N ALA A 54 -5.33 12.82 -13.04
CA ALA A 54 -4.00 13.31 -12.68
C ALA A 54 -3.19 13.70 -13.92
N ASP A 55 -2.52 14.84 -13.83
CA ASP A 55 -1.50 15.25 -14.81
C ASP A 55 -0.15 14.65 -14.41
N LEU A 56 0.20 13.51 -15.02
CA LEU A 56 1.44 12.77 -14.72
C LEU A 56 2.72 13.48 -15.17
N SER A 57 2.62 14.61 -15.85
CA SER A 57 3.77 15.46 -16.21
C SER A 57 4.18 16.42 -15.09
N LYS A 58 3.32 16.59 -14.09
CA LYS A 58 3.55 17.48 -12.95
C LYS A 58 4.15 16.74 -11.76
N PRO A 59 5.04 17.39 -10.98
CA PRO A 59 5.45 16.86 -9.71
C PRO A 59 4.24 16.63 -8.78
N THR A 60 4.18 15.46 -8.17
CA THR A 60 3.17 15.11 -7.19
C THR A 60 3.81 14.47 -5.98
N GLU A 61 3.12 14.50 -4.85
CA GLU A 61 3.54 13.81 -3.64
C GLU A 61 3.38 12.29 -3.83
N LEU A 62 4.47 11.57 -3.65
CA LEU A 62 4.55 10.12 -3.68
C LEU A 62 4.81 9.59 -2.28
N ASN A 63 4.18 8.49 -1.95
CA ASN A 63 4.33 7.78 -0.69
C ASN A 63 4.60 6.31 -0.96
N PHE A 64 5.71 5.78 -0.41
CA PHE A 64 6.07 4.37 -0.45
C PHE A 64 6.01 3.81 0.96
N TYR A 65 5.44 2.62 1.12
CA TYR A 65 5.12 2.01 2.41
C TYR A 65 5.95 0.75 2.65
N LEU A 66 6.76 0.77 3.73
CA LEU A 66 7.54 -0.38 4.18
C LEU A 66 7.17 -0.68 5.64
N TYR A 67 6.90 -1.93 5.96
CA TYR A 67 6.51 -2.36 7.30
C TYR A 67 7.54 -3.30 7.92
N PHE A 68 7.81 -3.11 9.22
CA PHE A 68 8.78 -3.88 9.98
C PHE A 68 8.17 -4.31 11.33
N LYS A 69 8.63 -5.45 11.87
CA LYS A 69 8.14 -5.96 13.15
C LYS A 69 8.59 -5.13 14.35
N ASP A 70 9.77 -4.52 14.27
CA ASP A 70 10.36 -3.74 15.34
C ASP A 70 10.92 -2.41 14.84
N ARG A 71 11.05 -1.46 15.75
CA ARG A 71 11.56 -0.13 15.45
C ARG A 71 13.02 -0.10 14.99
N PRO A 72 13.95 -0.84 15.61
CA PRO A 72 15.34 -0.84 15.16
C PRO A 72 15.50 -1.25 13.69
N SER A 73 14.75 -2.25 13.23
CA SER A 73 14.74 -2.66 11.81
C SER A 73 14.20 -1.56 10.89
N ALA A 74 13.11 -0.90 11.30
CA ALA A 74 12.55 0.23 10.57
C ALA A 74 13.50 1.43 10.51
N ASP A 75 14.15 1.78 11.62
CA ASP A 75 15.13 2.87 11.69
C ASP A 75 16.37 2.57 10.82
N SER A 76 16.84 1.32 10.83
CA SER A 76 17.96 0.88 9.98
C SER A 76 17.61 0.96 8.48
N ALA A 77 16.42 0.56 8.10
CA ALA A 77 15.94 0.71 6.73
C ALA A 77 15.78 2.19 6.34
N ALA A 78 15.21 3.01 7.23
CA ALA A 78 15.00 4.44 6.99
C ALA A 78 16.31 5.21 6.74
N ALA A 79 17.40 4.80 7.35
CA ALA A 79 18.73 5.41 7.14
C ALA A 79 19.20 5.31 5.67
N HIS A 80 18.68 4.34 4.91
CA HIS A 80 19.02 4.08 3.51
C HIS A 80 17.85 4.28 2.52
N ALA A 81 16.65 4.53 3.04
CA ALA A 81 15.43 4.59 2.20
C ALA A 81 15.28 5.92 1.45
N GLY A 82 15.74 7.02 2.01
CA GLY A 82 15.73 8.33 1.35
C GLY A 82 16.66 8.36 0.14
N ALA A 83 16.22 8.99 -0.95
CA ALA A 83 17.03 9.22 -2.15
C ALA A 83 16.45 10.38 -2.96
N GLY A 84 17.31 11.31 -3.39
CA GLY A 84 16.86 12.50 -4.12
C GLY A 84 15.86 13.31 -3.31
N PRO A 85 14.66 13.56 -3.84
CA PRO A 85 13.60 14.31 -3.13
C PRO A 85 12.86 13.50 -2.08
N LEU A 86 13.14 12.19 -1.96
CA LEU A 86 12.44 11.28 -1.05
C LEU A 86 13.09 11.27 0.33
N VAL A 87 12.27 11.41 1.36
CA VAL A 87 12.65 11.40 2.77
C VAL A 87 11.93 10.26 3.47
N ALA A 88 12.65 9.52 4.33
CA ALA A 88 12.11 8.44 5.12
C ALA A 88 11.78 8.89 6.55
N THR A 89 10.61 8.50 7.03
CA THR A 89 10.16 8.70 8.42
C THR A 89 9.69 7.39 9.01
N VAL A 90 9.90 7.18 10.32
CA VAL A 90 9.48 5.97 11.03
C VAL A 90 8.44 6.31 12.08
N ARG A 91 7.33 5.56 12.10
CA ARG A 91 6.27 5.67 13.10
C ARG A 91 5.57 4.34 13.32
N ARG A 92 4.79 4.23 14.38
CA ARG A 92 3.87 3.09 14.55
C ARG A 92 2.90 3.00 13.38
N ALA A 93 2.61 1.79 12.92
CA ALA A 93 1.54 1.54 11.98
C ALA A 93 0.17 1.83 12.62
N GLY A 94 -0.86 2.06 11.81
CA GLY A 94 -2.17 2.45 12.29
C GLY A 94 -2.88 1.41 13.17
N ASP A 95 -2.50 0.13 13.06
CA ASP A 95 -2.99 -0.98 13.87
C ASP A 95 -2.11 -1.29 15.11
N ASP A 96 -1.06 -0.51 15.35
CA ASP A 96 -0.05 -0.70 16.41
C ASP A 96 0.68 -2.05 16.41
N SER A 97 0.49 -2.89 15.36
CA SER A 97 1.10 -4.22 15.27
C SER A 97 2.52 -4.20 14.69
N SER A 98 2.88 -3.14 13.97
CA SER A 98 4.15 -3.03 13.24
C SER A 98 4.67 -1.58 13.21
N TRP A 99 5.84 -1.41 12.61
CA TRP A 99 6.46 -0.11 12.39
C TRP A 99 6.48 0.24 10.91
N LEU A 100 5.97 1.42 10.58
CA LEU A 100 5.96 1.95 9.22
C LEU A 100 7.19 2.81 8.99
N CYS A 101 7.96 2.46 7.97
CA CYS A 101 8.89 3.36 7.32
C CYS A 101 8.19 3.96 6.09
N LEU A 102 7.78 5.20 6.19
CA LEU A 102 7.15 5.95 5.11
C LEU A 102 8.23 6.74 4.36
N VAL A 103 8.37 6.46 3.06
CA VAL A 103 9.28 7.17 2.17
C VAL A 103 8.45 8.08 1.28
N SER A 104 8.59 9.38 1.42
CA SER A 104 7.73 10.35 0.74
C SER A 104 8.49 11.54 0.18
N GLY A 105 7.94 12.14 -0.86
CA GLY A 105 8.49 13.35 -1.48
C GLY A 105 7.76 13.71 -2.77
N GLN A 106 8.14 14.84 -3.36
CA GLN A 106 7.56 15.31 -4.61
C GLN A 106 8.47 14.99 -5.79
N MET A 107 7.91 14.33 -6.81
CA MET A 107 8.59 14.07 -8.07
C MET A 107 7.58 13.82 -9.20
N VAL A 108 8.02 13.98 -10.44
CA VAL A 108 7.23 13.57 -11.60
C VAL A 108 7.12 12.04 -11.61
N PRO A 109 5.90 11.47 -11.61
CA PRO A 109 5.69 10.04 -11.49
C PRO A 109 5.86 9.31 -12.84
N SER A 110 7.07 9.32 -13.39
CA SER A 110 7.37 8.54 -14.59
C SER A 110 7.49 7.06 -14.25
N GLU A 111 7.10 6.17 -15.16
CA GLU A 111 7.19 4.72 -14.99
C GLU A 111 8.61 4.29 -14.59
N ALA A 112 9.63 4.77 -15.28
CA ALA A 112 11.01 4.41 -15.01
C ALA A 112 11.48 4.86 -13.62
N ALA A 113 11.15 6.09 -13.20
CA ALA A 113 11.52 6.62 -11.89
C ALA A 113 10.80 5.87 -10.76
N ILE A 114 9.49 5.65 -10.90
CA ILE A 114 8.70 4.87 -9.94
C ILE A 114 9.28 3.46 -9.79
N HIS A 115 9.45 2.74 -10.89
CA HIS A 115 9.93 1.36 -10.84
C HIS A 115 11.34 1.25 -10.24
N SER A 116 12.22 2.19 -10.53
CA SER A 116 13.56 2.24 -9.92
C SER A 116 13.48 2.36 -8.39
N HIS A 117 12.62 3.23 -7.86
CA HIS A 117 12.41 3.35 -6.42
C HIS A 117 11.76 2.11 -5.82
N VAL A 118 10.77 1.53 -6.50
CA VAL A 118 10.08 0.31 -6.06
C VAL A 118 11.06 -0.84 -5.91
N VAL A 119 11.89 -1.12 -6.92
CA VAL A 119 12.89 -2.21 -6.86
C VAL A 119 13.88 -2.00 -5.72
N ARG A 120 14.37 -0.77 -5.56
CA ARG A 120 15.30 -0.42 -4.48
C ARG A 120 14.68 -0.58 -3.09
N LEU A 121 13.48 -0.08 -2.89
CA LEU A 121 12.78 -0.13 -1.60
C LEU A 121 12.32 -1.55 -1.24
N LEU A 122 11.90 -2.34 -2.23
CA LEU A 122 11.59 -3.75 -2.05
C LEU A 122 12.83 -4.53 -1.55
N ALA A 123 13.97 -4.35 -2.19
CA ALA A 123 15.22 -4.98 -1.77
C ALA A 123 15.65 -4.54 -0.37
N LEU A 124 15.48 -3.25 -0.06
CA LEU A 124 15.78 -2.70 1.25
C LEU A 124 14.87 -3.28 2.35
N ALA A 125 13.57 -3.41 2.10
CA ALA A 125 12.64 -4.03 3.03
C ALA A 125 13.04 -5.46 3.35
N VAL A 126 13.33 -6.27 2.33
CA VAL A 126 13.78 -7.66 2.49
C VAL A 126 15.09 -7.74 3.27
N ALA A 127 16.07 -6.88 2.97
CA ALA A 127 17.37 -6.86 3.65
C ALA A 127 17.27 -6.56 5.16
N HIS A 128 16.23 -5.84 5.58
CA HIS A 128 15.98 -5.49 7.00
C HIS A 128 14.83 -6.31 7.62
N GLY A 129 14.41 -7.40 6.99
CA GLY A 129 13.39 -8.31 7.53
C GLY A 129 11.97 -7.76 7.54
N GLY A 130 11.68 -6.80 6.67
CA GLY A 130 10.38 -6.15 6.52
C GLY A 130 9.69 -6.51 5.21
N GLU A 131 8.59 -5.83 4.96
CA GLU A 131 7.76 -5.97 3.76
C GLU A 131 7.56 -4.62 3.07
N TYR A 132 7.69 -4.60 1.76
CA TYR A 132 7.27 -3.48 0.92
C TYR A 132 5.78 -3.66 0.57
N ASP A 133 4.95 -2.65 0.85
CA ASP A 133 3.48 -2.73 0.71
C ASP A 133 2.92 -1.88 -0.42
N GLY A 134 3.76 -1.31 -1.27
CA GLY A 134 3.33 -0.53 -2.41
C GLY A 134 3.54 0.97 -2.25
N TRP A 135 2.99 1.72 -3.21
CA TRP A 135 3.08 3.18 -3.27
C TRP A 135 1.75 3.80 -3.70
N GLU A 136 1.62 5.07 -3.41
CA GLU A 136 0.51 5.91 -3.85
C GLU A 136 0.99 7.30 -4.26
N ALA A 137 0.17 8.01 -5.01
CA ALA A 137 0.40 9.41 -5.37
C ALA A 137 -0.88 10.24 -5.20
N LYS A 138 -0.72 11.53 -4.93
CA LYS A 138 -1.84 12.47 -4.98
C LYS A 138 -2.26 12.72 -6.41
N VAL A 139 -3.56 12.86 -6.64
CA VAL A 139 -4.11 13.31 -7.92
C VAL A 139 -3.93 14.83 -8.01
N VAL A 140 -3.02 15.26 -8.87
CA VAL A 140 -2.79 16.68 -9.21
C VAL A 140 -3.35 16.92 -10.60
N LYS A 141 -4.30 17.86 -10.72
CA LYS A 141 -4.95 18.21 -11.99
C LYS A 141 -4.30 19.42 -12.64
#